data_d7d48d3c81f08a27377d57cf5b0fa86d
#
_entry.id   d7d48d3c81f08a27377d57cf5b0fa86d
#
_cell.length_a   1.000
_cell.length_b   1.000
_cell.length_c   1.000
_cell.angle_alpha   90.00
_cell.angle_beta   90.00
_cell.angle_gamma   90.00
#
_symmetry.space_group_name_H-M   'P 1'
#
loop_
_entity.id
_entity.type
_entity.pdbx_description
1 polymer ?
#
loop_
_entity_poly.entity_id
_entity_poly.type
_entity_poly.pdbx_seq_one_letter_code
_entity_poly.pdbx_strand_id
1 'polypeptide(L)'
;MTDRPIIFSAPMVQALLAGRKTQTRRLAWREKECPGGAVNDGGGQMDYIEPSFVRSPSPWRMVQPGDRLWVREAWCQQSDDGAMVAGRAHYRADGNHVALSDGDGFAVTTAAGREASPWRPSIHMPRWASRLTLTV
;
A
#
# COMPACT_ATOMS: atom_id res chain seq x y z
N MET A 1 5.44 -16.36 14.58
CA MET A 1 4.65 -15.08 14.49
C MET A 1 5.47 -14.08 13.70
N THR A 2 4.96 -13.64 12.57
CA THR A 2 5.69 -12.76 11.66
C THR A 2 4.89 -11.46 11.49
N ASP A 3 5.58 -10.29 11.49
CA ASP A 3 4.98 -8.98 11.20
C ASP A 3 5.16 -8.66 9.71
N ARG A 4 4.05 -8.48 8.98
CA ARG A 4 4.07 -8.18 7.54
C ARG A 4 3.23 -6.95 7.20
N PRO A 5 3.65 -6.14 6.23
CA PRO A 5 2.83 -5.01 5.78
C PRO A 5 1.68 -5.48 4.89
N ILE A 6 0.51 -4.85 5.05
CA ILE A 6 -0.62 -4.98 4.13
C ILE A 6 -1.13 -3.60 3.72
N ILE A 7 -1.34 -3.38 2.42
CA ILE A 7 -1.80 -2.10 1.90
C ILE A 7 -3.32 -2.09 1.84
N PHE A 8 -3.92 -1.04 2.42
CA PHE A 8 -5.35 -0.77 2.35
C PHE A 8 -5.63 0.63 1.77
N SER A 9 -6.69 0.72 0.99
CA SER A 9 -7.24 2.01 0.55
C SER A 9 -7.99 2.70 1.69
N ALA A 10 -8.20 4.00 1.59
CA ALA A 10 -8.92 4.76 2.61
C ALA A 10 -10.31 4.20 2.95
N PRO A 11 -11.16 3.80 1.97
CA PRO A 11 -12.45 3.16 2.28
C PRO A 11 -12.31 1.84 3.04
N MET A 12 -11.25 1.05 2.77
CA MET A 12 -10.99 -0.20 3.49
C MET A 12 -10.60 0.07 4.94
N VAL A 13 -9.77 1.09 5.18
CA VAL A 13 -9.38 1.51 6.53
C VAL A 13 -10.59 2.02 7.30
N GLN A 14 -11.41 2.88 6.70
CA GLN A 14 -12.66 3.36 7.31
C GLN A 14 -13.60 2.21 7.68
N ALA A 15 -13.71 1.19 6.82
CA ALA A 15 -14.53 0.01 7.10
C ALA A 15 -13.99 -0.85 8.24
N LEU A 16 -12.66 -0.92 8.42
CA LEU A 16 -12.03 -1.56 9.58
C LEU A 16 -12.28 -0.77 10.87
N LEU A 17 -12.06 0.54 10.86
CA LEU A 17 -12.29 1.41 12.02
C LEU A 17 -13.76 1.40 12.47
N ALA A 18 -14.68 1.31 11.50
CA ALA A 18 -16.11 1.18 11.78
C ALA A 18 -16.57 -0.25 12.15
N GLY A 19 -15.66 -1.23 12.26
CA GLY A 19 -15.98 -2.63 12.57
C GLY A 19 -16.75 -3.38 11.47
N ARG A 20 -16.96 -2.76 10.29
CA ARG A 20 -17.72 -3.36 9.19
C ARG A 20 -16.91 -4.37 8.37
N LYS A 21 -15.59 -4.23 8.36
CA LYS A 21 -14.68 -5.13 7.64
C LYS A 21 -14.03 -6.10 8.62
N THR A 22 -14.39 -7.37 8.51
CA THR A 22 -13.87 -8.45 9.37
C THR A 22 -12.96 -9.42 8.63
N GLN A 23 -12.92 -9.37 7.30
CA GLN A 23 -12.12 -10.31 6.49
C GLN A 23 -11.36 -9.59 5.38
N THR A 24 -10.19 -10.09 5.09
CA THR A 24 -9.39 -9.72 3.92
C THR A 24 -8.89 -10.99 3.22
N ARG A 25 -9.19 -11.08 1.93
CA ARG A 25 -8.74 -12.21 1.10
C ARG A 25 -7.61 -11.74 0.19
N ARG A 26 -6.55 -12.52 0.10
CA ARG A 26 -5.41 -12.30 -0.80
C ARG A 26 -5.08 -13.61 -1.50
N LEU A 27 -4.72 -13.51 -2.77
CA LEU A 27 -4.34 -14.69 -3.54
C LEU A 27 -2.99 -15.22 -3.07
N ALA A 28 -2.94 -16.51 -2.73
CA ALA A 28 -1.69 -17.20 -2.40
C ALA A 28 -0.80 -17.40 -3.65
N TRP A 29 -1.41 -17.44 -4.82
CA TRP A 29 -0.76 -17.61 -6.11
C TRP A 29 -1.13 -16.51 -7.06
N ARG A 30 -0.21 -16.16 -7.95
CA ARG A 30 -0.45 -15.25 -9.08
C ARG A 30 -0.27 -16.02 -10.35
N GLU A 31 -1.16 -15.84 -11.28
CA GLU A 31 -1.04 -16.33 -12.64
C GLU A 31 -0.72 -15.15 -13.55
N LYS A 32 0.30 -15.31 -14.36
CA LYS A 32 0.69 -14.36 -15.38
C LYS A 32 0.63 -15.05 -16.72
N GLU A 33 -0.11 -14.47 -17.62
CA GLU A 33 -0.08 -14.88 -19.01
C GLU A 33 1.25 -14.43 -19.63
N CYS A 34 1.95 -15.37 -20.23
CA CYS A 34 3.09 -15.12 -21.09
C CYS A 34 2.57 -15.19 -22.51
N PRO A 35 2.41 -14.06 -23.22
CA PRO A 35 1.93 -14.06 -24.59
C PRO A 35 2.89 -14.87 -25.46
N GLY A 36 2.34 -15.73 -26.28
CA GLY A 36 3.09 -16.41 -27.32
C GLY A 36 3.58 -15.42 -28.36
N GLY A 37 4.47 -15.87 -29.21
CA GLY A 37 4.98 -15.04 -30.29
C GLY A 37 6.08 -15.72 -31.09
N ALA A 38 6.44 -15.10 -32.19
CA ALA A 38 7.56 -15.55 -32.98
C ALA A 38 8.89 -15.16 -32.32
N VAL A 39 9.77 -16.11 -32.13
CA VAL A 39 11.11 -15.93 -31.55
C VAL A 39 12.13 -16.40 -32.59
N ASN A 40 13.16 -15.56 -32.81
CA ASN A 40 14.27 -15.95 -33.68
C ASN A 40 15.23 -16.86 -32.89
N ASP A 41 15.51 -18.05 -33.40
CA ASP A 41 16.42 -19.03 -32.79
C ASP A 41 17.92 -18.62 -32.86
N GLY A 42 18.22 -17.47 -33.45
CA GLY A 42 19.60 -17.00 -33.69
C GLY A 42 20.23 -17.54 -34.98
N GLY A 43 19.57 -18.52 -35.64
CA GLY A 43 19.97 -19.07 -36.93
C GLY A 43 19.16 -18.55 -38.12
N GLY A 44 18.28 -17.59 -37.90
CA GLY A 44 17.40 -17.00 -38.92
C GLY A 44 16.08 -17.73 -39.10
N GLN A 45 15.83 -18.78 -38.34
CA GLN A 45 14.55 -19.45 -38.28
C GLN A 45 13.66 -18.79 -37.21
N MET A 46 12.39 -18.65 -37.51
CA MET A 46 11.38 -18.12 -36.59
C MET A 46 10.58 -19.27 -36.01
N ASP A 47 10.75 -19.51 -34.73
CA ASP A 47 9.93 -20.43 -33.97
C ASP A 47 8.75 -19.70 -33.33
N TYR A 48 7.63 -20.38 -33.23
CA TYR A 48 6.44 -19.86 -32.56
C TYR A 48 6.30 -20.48 -31.18
N ILE A 49 6.31 -19.62 -30.16
CA ILE A 49 6.05 -20.03 -28.79
C ILE A 49 4.56 -19.84 -28.49
N GLU A 50 3.89 -20.90 -28.11
CA GLU A 50 2.48 -20.84 -27.70
C GLU A 50 2.30 -20.01 -26.42
N PRO A 51 1.18 -19.29 -26.29
CA PRO A 51 0.82 -18.62 -25.04
C PRO A 51 0.81 -19.61 -23.88
N SER A 52 1.39 -19.22 -22.78
CA SER A 52 1.47 -20.06 -21.59
C SER A 52 1.11 -19.29 -20.32
N PHE A 53 0.69 -19.99 -19.28
CA PHE A 53 0.41 -19.41 -17.98
C PHE A 53 1.49 -19.83 -16.99
N VAL A 54 2.17 -18.83 -16.41
CA VAL A 54 3.13 -19.05 -15.35
C VAL A 54 2.48 -18.76 -14.01
N ARG A 55 2.46 -19.75 -13.15
CA ARG A 55 1.96 -19.63 -11.77
C ARG A 55 3.11 -19.41 -10.81
N SER A 56 3.09 -18.27 -10.13
CA SER A 56 4.10 -17.93 -9.12
C SER A 56 3.49 -17.74 -7.74
N PRO A 57 4.21 -18.12 -6.66
CA PRO A 57 3.72 -17.86 -5.30
C PRO A 57 3.66 -16.36 -5.01
N SER A 58 2.59 -15.92 -4.37
CA SER A 58 2.52 -14.57 -3.85
C SER A 58 3.10 -14.52 -2.41
N PRO A 59 3.48 -13.33 -1.91
CA PRO A 59 3.92 -13.17 -0.52
C PRO A 59 2.88 -13.65 0.52
N TRP A 60 1.61 -13.70 0.14
CA TRP A 60 0.50 -14.09 1.01
C TRP A 60 0.41 -15.60 1.24
N ARG A 61 1.08 -16.41 0.42
CA ARG A 61 1.16 -17.86 0.61
C ARG A 61 1.79 -18.25 1.95
N MET A 62 2.71 -17.41 2.45
CA MET A 62 3.49 -17.68 3.65
C MET A 62 2.84 -17.15 4.93
N VAL A 63 1.65 -16.55 4.82
CA VAL A 63 0.92 -16.03 5.98
C VAL A 63 0.23 -17.18 6.70
N GLN A 64 0.44 -17.25 8.02
CA GLN A 64 -0.05 -18.32 8.89
C GLN A 64 -0.99 -17.74 9.96
N PRO A 65 -1.90 -18.56 10.51
CA PRO A 65 -2.65 -18.18 11.71
C PRO A 65 -1.71 -17.73 12.84
N GLY A 66 -2.01 -16.61 13.47
CA GLY A 66 -1.18 -15.99 14.49
C GLY A 66 -0.17 -14.96 13.96
N ASP A 67 0.02 -14.84 12.64
CA ASP A 67 0.81 -13.75 12.06
C ASP A 67 0.09 -12.41 12.22
N ARG A 68 0.88 -11.34 12.25
CA ARG A 68 0.39 -9.97 12.38
C ARG A 68 0.58 -9.23 11.07
N LEU A 69 -0.47 -8.55 10.65
CA LEU A 69 -0.47 -7.72 9.44
C LEU A 69 -0.64 -6.25 9.86
N TRP A 70 0.41 -5.45 9.73
CA TRP A 70 0.30 -4.03 9.98
C TRP A 70 -0.15 -3.27 8.72
N VAL A 71 -1.17 -2.45 8.88
CA VAL A 71 -1.84 -1.76 7.77
C VAL A 71 -1.01 -0.58 7.32
N ARG A 72 -0.80 -0.50 6.02
CA ARG A 72 -0.23 0.66 5.32
C ARG A 72 -1.35 1.41 4.60
N GLU A 73 -1.49 2.68 4.91
CA GLU A 73 -2.47 3.59 4.31
C GLU A 73 -1.79 4.88 3.85
N ALA A 74 -2.47 5.68 3.04
CA ALA A 74 -1.95 6.98 2.63
C ALA A 74 -1.86 7.90 3.85
N TRP A 75 -0.71 8.50 4.06
CA TRP A 75 -0.34 9.22 5.26
C TRP A 75 0.50 10.45 4.98
N CYS A 76 0.60 11.34 5.93
CA CYS A 76 1.58 12.42 5.95
C CYS A 76 2.11 12.60 7.38
N GLN A 77 3.27 13.22 7.49
CA GLN A 77 3.88 13.51 8.78
C GLN A 77 3.54 14.94 9.21
N GLN A 78 3.21 15.14 10.46
CA GLN A 78 3.00 16.47 11.01
C GLN A 78 4.30 17.28 10.90
N SER A 79 4.16 18.53 10.50
CA SER A 79 5.23 19.54 10.53
C SER A 79 4.89 20.57 11.60
N ASP A 80 5.91 21.13 12.24
CA ASP A 80 5.81 22.25 13.16
C ASP A 80 6.95 23.21 12.81
N ASP A 81 6.59 24.44 12.44
CA ASP A 81 7.54 25.47 11.96
C ASP A 81 8.50 24.96 10.85
N GLY A 82 7.98 24.16 9.91
CA GLY A 82 8.76 23.56 8.83
C GLY A 82 9.58 22.33 9.22
N ALA A 83 9.65 21.96 10.50
CA ALA A 83 10.34 20.75 10.97
C ALA A 83 9.37 19.57 11.11
N MET A 84 9.79 18.36 10.65
CA MET A 84 8.98 17.16 10.78
C MET A 84 8.93 16.68 12.22
N VAL A 85 7.71 16.56 12.77
CA VAL A 85 7.50 16.07 14.14
C VAL A 85 7.59 14.56 14.17
N ALA A 86 8.56 14.03 14.90
CA ALA A 86 8.75 12.59 15.04
C ALA A 86 7.54 11.92 15.70
N GLY A 87 7.15 10.76 15.17
CA GLY A 87 6.07 9.95 15.75
C GLY A 87 4.65 10.47 15.53
N ARG A 88 4.45 11.60 14.84
CA ARG A 88 3.12 12.13 14.53
C ARG A 88 2.77 11.96 13.07
N ALA A 89 1.75 11.16 12.78
CA ALA A 89 1.23 10.90 11.47
C ALA A 89 -0.24 11.30 11.36
N HIS A 90 -0.63 11.78 10.17
CA HIS A 90 -2.02 12.00 9.78
C HIS A 90 -2.38 11.03 8.66
N TYR A 91 -3.64 10.65 8.58
CA TYR A 91 -4.09 9.59 7.69
C TYR A 91 -5.17 10.11 6.75
N ARG A 92 -5.01 9.82 5.46
CA ARG A 92 -5.98 10.25 4.45
C ARG A 92 -7.37 9.65 4.68
N ALA A 93 -7.44 8.48 5.32
CA ALA A 93 -8.69 7.81 5.64
C ALA A 93 -9.56 8.57 6.65
N ASP A 94 -9.00 9.46 7.47
CA ASP A 94 -9.75 10.22 8.47
C ASP A 94 -10.58 11.37 7.87
N GLY A 95 -10.36 11.72 6.60
CA GLY A 95 -11.09 12.78 5.90
C GLY A 95 -10.83 14.20 6.41
N ASN A 96 -9.93 14.36 7.37
CA ASN A 96 -9.71 15.60 8.09
C ASN A 96 -8.71 16.56 7.43
N HIS A 97 -8.65 16.58 6.10
CA HIS A 97 -7.62 17.33 5.39
C HIS A 97 -8.18 18.33 4.42
N VAL A 98 -7.81 19.58 4.61
CA VAL A 98 -7.90 20.61 3.59
C VAL A 98 -6.53 20.67 2.90
N ALA A 99 -6.47 20.28 1.64
CA ALA A 99 -5.30 20.52 0.83
C ALA A 99 -5.30 22.01 0.46
N LEU A 100 -4.38 22.78 1.01
CA LEU A 100 -4.05 24.08 0.50
C LEU A 100 -2.93 23.88 -0.53
N SER A 101 -3.25 23.94 -1.80
CA SER A 101 -2.26 24.11 -2.85
C SER A 101 -2.12 25.60 -3.12
N ASP A 102 -1.24 26.24 -2.45
CA ASP A 102 -0.55 27.38 -2.98
C ASP A 102 0.53 26.80 -3.92
N GLY A 103 0.73 27.38 -5.07
CA GLY A 103 1.37 26.83 -6.28
C GLY A 103 2.74 26.13 -6.15
N ASP A 104 3.28 25.95 -4.94
CA ASP A 104 4.55 25.29 -4.67
C ASP A 104 4.44 23.88 -4.04
N GLY A 105 3.24 23.36 -3.85
CA GLY A 105 3.00 21.93 -3.60
C GLY A 105 3.44 21.37 -2.23
N PHE A 106 3.70 22.18 -1.23
CA PHE A 106 4.41 21.72 -0.03
C PHE A 106 3.63 21.74 1.30
N ALA A 107 2.49 22.38 1.40
CA ALA A 107 1.76 22.40 2.67
C ALA A 107 0.39 21.74 2.57
N VAL A 108 0.20 20.65 3.31
CA VAL A 108 -1.11 20.13 3.64
C VAL A 108 -1.46 20.65 5.02
N THR A 109 -2.52 21.44 5.12
CA THR A 109 -3.01 21.89 6.42
C THR A 109 -4.06 20.90 6.91
N THR A 110 -3.90 20.39 8.11
CA THR A 110 -4.90 19.51 8.74
C THR A 110 -6.13 20.31 9.14
N ALA A 111 -7.28 19.66 9.37
CA ALA A 111 -8.49 20.32 9.85
C ALA A 111 -8.29 21.07 11.20
N ALA A 112 -7.24 20.74 11.94
CA ALA A 112 -6.82 21.44 13.15
C ALA A 112 -5.89 22.64 12.85
N GLY A 113 -5.69 23.04 11.58
CA GLY A 113 -4.84 24.16 11.19
C GLY A 113 -3.34 23.89 11.34
N ARG A 114 -2.92 22.63 11.42
CA ARG A 114 -1.50 22.24 11.56
C ARG A 114 -0.89 21.93 10.21
N GLU A 115 0.33 22.36 10.01
CA GLU A 115 1.11 22.01 8.83
C GLU A 115 1.48 20.52 8.83
N ALA A 116 1.56 19.95 7.64
CA ALA A 116 1.97 18.57 7.44
C ALA A 116 2.74 18.42 6.13
N SER A 117 3.53 17.38 6.02
CA SER A 117 4.19 17.05 4.75
C SER A 117 3.16 16.70 3.66
N PRO A 118 3.54 16.75 2.38
CA PRO A 118 2.70 16.23 1.31
C PRO A 118 2.27 14.78 1.57
N TRP A 119 1.11 14.41 1.02
CA TRP A 119 0.62 13.04 1.10
C TRP A 119 1.63 12.05 0.52
N ARG A 120 1.95 11.05 1.31
CA ARG A 120 2.80 9.94 0.90
C ARG A 120 1.95 8.71 0.58
N PRO A 121 2.24 8.02 -0.54
CA PRO A 121 1.61 6.75 -0.85
C PRO A 121 1.80 5.72 0.27
N SER A 122 0.83 4.83 0.43
CA SER A 122 0.85 3.77 1.45
C SER A 122 2.08 2.88 1.41
N ILE A 123 2.69 2.67 0.23
CA ILE A 123 3.91 1.87 0.06
C ILE A 123 5.12 2.45 0.81
N HIS A 124 5.12 3.75 1.10
CA HIS A 124 6.19 4.44 1.82
C HIS A 124 5.90 4.62 3.31
N MET A 125 4.79 4.07 3.80
CA MET A 125 4.45 4.16 5.22
C MET A 125 5.38 3.26 6.04
N PRO A 126 6.13 3.82 7.01
CA PRO A 126 6.97 3.03 7.90
C PRO A 126 6.12 2.33 8.98
N ARG A 127 6.71 1.32 9.62
CA ARG A 127 6.00 0.55 10.65
C ARG A 127 5.50 1.41 11.83
N TRP A 128 6.30 2.39 12.26
CA TRP A 128 5.95 3.27 13.38
C TRP A 128 4.71 4.13 13.11
N ALA A 129 4.44 4.46 11.84
CA ALA A 129 3.26 5.25 11.46
C ALA A 129 2.00 4.41 11.32
N SER A 130 2.08 3.08 11.38
CA SER A 130 0.91 2.21 11.29
C SER A 130 0.14 2.20 12.61
N ARG A 131 -1.13 2.58 12.55
CA ARG A 131 -2.07 2.59 13.69
C ARG A 131 -2.91 1.33 13.81
N LEU A 132 -2.94 0.50 12.77
CA LEU A 132 -3.77 -0.72 12.72
C LEU A 132 -2.90 -1.94 12.53
N THR A 133 -3.14 -2.95 13.37
CA THR A 133 -2.54 -4.28 13.22
C THR A 133 -3.65 -5.33 13.27
N LEU A 134 -3.66 -6.21 12.28
CA LEU A 134 -4.62 -7.31 12.16
C LEU A 134 -3.91 -8.61 12.55
N THR A 135 -4.59 -9.47 13.28
CA THR A 135 -4.14 -10.84 13.54
C THR A 135 -4.82 -11.78 12.55
N VAL A 136 -4.04 -12.68 11.97
CA VAL A 136 -4.53 -13.71 11.02
C VAL A 136 -5.15 -14.87 11.79
#